data_7bb8ba31429c85309aa4cf5c1b5d1b09
#
_entry.id   7bb8ba31429c85309aa4cf5c1b5d1b09
#
_cell.length_a   1.000
_cell.length_b   1.000
_cell.length_c   1.000
_cell.angle_alpha   90.00
_cell.angle_beta   90.00
_cell.angle_gamma   90.00
#
_symmetry.space_group_name_H-M   'P 1'
#
loop_
_entity.id
_entity.type
_entity.pdbx_description
1 polymer ?
#
loop_
_entity_poly.entity_id
_entity_poly.type
_entity_poly.pdbx_seq_one_letter_code
_entity_poly.pdbx_strand_id
1 'polypeptide(L)'
;MAKYIIKRVAMGIFSIFIVATVTFFVMNLVPGGPFVAEKSISAAAQQALAEKYGLDKPLSVQYVNYMKSLLHGDLGLSLRQRGRTVNQIIASKLPVSCRLAGIAVLVALCVGIPLGCISAYNRGKWLDNVIIVFATCGIAIPSFISSVLLLYQFGMKMKVLPTVGLNSAAAYIMPVTALAIYPSAYITRLMRSSLLDVMGQDYMRTARAKGVSQFMILFKHALRNAILPVITYVGPMLASLMTGSFVVEKIFSVPGLGRDFVSAITNRDYTMIMGTTIILATLIVIMNLVSDILYKIVDPRINLE
;
A
#
# COMPACT_ATOMS: atom_id res chain seq x y z
N MET A 1 -13.01 24.14 -5.16
CA MET A 1 -12.63 22.84 -5.75
C MET A 1 -11.42 22.95 -6.67
N ALA A 2 -11.48 23.68 -7.80
CA ALA A 2 -10.34 23.77 -8.73
C ALA A 2 -9.04 24.24 -8.05
N LYS A 3 -9.09 25.35 -7.30
CA LYS A 3 -7.93 25.88 -6.55
C LYS A 3 -7.32 24.86 -5.58
N TYR A 4 -8.15 24.09 -4.86
CA TYR A 4 -7.71 23.02 -3.96
C TYR A 4 -7.00 21.90 -4.72
N ILE A 5 -7.61 21.40 -5.82
CA ILE A 5 -7.02 20.34 -6.63
C ILE A 5 -5.67 20.78 -7.21
N ILE A 6 -5.60 22.02 -7.74
CA ILE A 6 -4.34 22.59 -8.28
C ILE A 6 -3.28 22.65 -7.18
N LYS A 7 -3.61 23.15 -5.97
CA LYS A 7 -2.69 23.20 -4.82
C LYS A 7 -2.21 21.80 -4.44
N ARG A 8 -3.10 20.81 -4.40
CA ARG A 8 -2.77 19.40 -4.07
C ARG A 8 -1.89 18.75 -5.13
N VAL A 9 -2.20 18.96 -6.41
CA VAL A 9 -1.36 18.47 -7.52
C VAL A 9 0.02 19.11 -7.48
N ALA A 10 0.11 20.42 -7.28
CA ALA A 10 1.38 21.12 -7.15
C ALA A 10 2.23 20.61 -5.97
N MET A 11 1.61 20.42 -4.80
CA MET A 11 2.27 19.80 -3.64
C MET A 11 2.71 18.35 -3.93
N GLY A 12 1.89 17.59 -4.65
CA GLY A 12 2.22 16.22 -5.07
C GLY A 12 3.44 16.18 -5.99
N ILE A 13 3.48 17.04 -7.02
CA ILE A 13 4.64 17.17 -7.92
C ILE A 13 5.89 17.58 -7.14
N PHE A 14 5.77 18.56 -6.23
CA PHE A 14 6.87 18.99 -5.38
C PHE A 14 7.38 17.85 -4.47
N SER A 15 6.46 17.06 -3.90
CA SER A 15 6.83 15.88 -3.09
C SER A 15 7.57 14.84 -3.92
N ILE A 16 7.10 14.53 -5.14
CA ILE A 16 7.77 13.59 -6.05
C ILE A 16 9.16 14.11 -6.43
N PHE A 17 9.30 15.41 -6.68
CA PHE A 17 10.60 16.04 -6.95
C PHE A 17 11.57 15.87 -5.76
N ILE A 18 11.12 16.11 -4.53
CA ILE A 18 11.93 15.92 -3.33
C ILE A 18 12.33 14.44 -3.19
N VAL A 19 11.38 13.51 -3.36
CA VAL A 19 11.65 12.07 -3.27
C VAL A 19 12.68 11.65 -4.31
N ALA A 20 12.53 12.10 -5.57
CA ALA A 20 13.49 11.82 -6.63
C ALA A 20 14.90 12.32 -6.29
N THR A 21 14.99 13.57 -5.81
CA THR A 21 16.25 14.20 -5.42
C THR A 21 16.91 13.47 -4.25
N VAL A 22 16.17 13.25 -3.18
CA VAL A 22 16.70 12.57 -1.97
C VAL A 22 17.14 11.15 -2.30
N THR A 23 16.31 10.39 -3.04
CA THR A 23 16.64 9.02 -3.41
C THR A 23 17.87 8.95 -4.28
N PHE A 24 18.05 9.89 -5.25
CA PHE A 24 19.24 9.98 -6.07
C PHE A 24 20.50 10.17 -5.21
N PHE A 25 20.52 11.15 -4.32
CA PHE A 25 21.68 11.41 -3.48
C PHE A 25 21.95 10.27 -2.49
N VAL A 26 20.91 9.73 -1.85
CA VAL A 26 21.06 8.58 -0.93
C VAL A 26 21.66 7.38 -1.65
N MET A 27 21.23 7.05 -2.87
CA MET A 27 21.80 5.94 -3.63
C MET A 27 23.26 6.17 -3.99
N ASN A 28 23.66 7.40 -4.26
CA ASN A 28 25.07 7.72 -4.55
C ASN A 28 25.96 7.81 -3.32
N LEU A 29 25.39 7.97 -2.10
CA LEU A 29 26.12 7.94 -0.84
C LEU A 29 26.43 6.51 -0.36
N VAL A 30 25.76 5.48 -0.91
CA VAL A 30 25.98 4.08 -0.51
C VAL A 30 27.38 3.63 -0.94
N PRO A 31 28.25 3.22 0.01
CA PRO A 31 29.62 2.83 -0.30
C PRO A 31 29.70 1.64 -1.26
N GLY A 32 30.65 1.69 -2.20
CA GLY A 32 31.00 0.56 -3.06
C GLY A 32 30.32 0.53 -4.43
N GLY A 33 29.37 1.44 -4.72
CA GLY A 33 28.73 1.52 -6.05
C GLY A 33 27.90 0.28 -6.45
N PRO A 34 27.24 0.33 -7.62
CA PRO A 34 26.32 -0.74 -8.04
C PRO A 34 27.00 -2.04 -8.48
N PHE A 35 28.26 -1.99 -8.91
CA PHE A 35 28.95 -3.15 -9.50
C PHE A 35 29.89 -3.91 -8.55
N VAL A 36 30.11 -3.45 -7.33
CA VAL A 36 31.06 -4.05 -6.36
C VAL A 36 30.65 -5.46 -5.88
N ALA A 37 29.35 -5.79 -5.94
CA ALA A 37 28.90 -7.13 -5.56
C ALA A 37 29.31 -8.25 -6.56
N GLU A 38 29.76 -7.88 -7.75
CA GLU A 38 30.23 -8.84 -8.76
C GLU A 38 31.75 -9.04 -8.62
N LYS A 39 32.17 -9.82 -7.64
CA LYS A 39 33.60 -10.17 -7.37
C LYS A 39 34.36 -10.78 -8.57
N SER A 40 33.66 -11.12 -9.66
CA SER A 40 34.21 -11.77 -10.85
C SER A 40 34.41 -10.85 -12.06
N ILE A 41 34.08 -9.55 -11.94
CA ILE A 41 34.22 -8.62 -13.09
C ILE A 41 35.61 -7.95 -13.00
N SER A 42 36.38 -7.97 -14.10
CA SER A 42 37.65 -7.26 -14.19
C SER A 42 37.47 -5.74 -14.06
N ALA A 43 38.50 -5.04 -13.57
CA ALA A 43 38.44 -3.57 -13.44
C ALA A 43 38.10 -2.87 -14.77
N ALA A 44 38.60 -3.37 -15.90
CA ALA A 44 38.28 -2.87 -17.23
C ALA A 44 36.80 -3.04 -17.59
N ALA A 45 36.17 -4.15 -17.22
CA ALA A 45 34.75 -4.38 -17.46
C ALA A 45 33.85 -3.52 -16.53
N GLN A 46 34.28 -3.26 -15.31
CA GLN A 46 33.60 -2.31 -14.42
C GLN A 46 33.65 -0.89 -14.97
N GLN A 47 34.79 -0.45 -15.48
CA GLN A 47 34.93 0.86 -16.10
C GLN A 47 34.06 1.00 -17.34
N ALA A 48 34.05 0.01 -18.24
CA ALA A 48 33.18 0.00 -19.43
C ALA A 48 31.68 0.04 -19.07
N LEU A 49 31.27 -0.62 -17.99
CA LEU A 49 29.90 -0.53 -17.48
C LEU A 49 29.61 0.87 -16.89
N ALA A 50 30.52 1.44 -16.13
CA ALA A 50 30.36 2.79 -15.59
C ALA A 50 30.21 3.83 -16.69
N GLU A 51 31.03 3.78 -17.74
CA GLU A 51 30.95 4.64 -18.92
C GLU A 51 29.60 4.45 -19.65
N LYS A 52 29.18 3.19 -19.87
CA LYS A 52 27.92 2.87 -20.53
C LYS A 52 26.69 3.44 -19.82
N TYR A 53 26.70 3.46 -18.49
CA TYR A 53 25.61 3.98 -17.68
C TYR A 53 25.83 5.45 -17.24
N GLY A 54 26.94 6.07 -17.65
CA GLY A 54 27.28 7.45 -17.32
C GLY A 54 27.60 7.69 -15.85
N LEU A 55 27.98 6.65 -15.12
CA LEU A 55 28.35 6.72 -13.70
C LEU A 55 29.78 7.27 -13.49
N ASP A 56 30.54 7.40 -14.56
CA ASP A 56 31.87 8.03 -14.64
C ASP A 56 31.80 9.57 -14.57
N LYS A 57 30.63 10.15 -14.88
CA LYS A 57 30.45 11.60 -14.95
C LYS A 57 30.35 12.23 -13.54
N PRO A 58 30.65 13.57 -13.43
CA PRO A 58 30.42 14.29 -12.19
C PRO A 58 28.98 14.11 -11.68
N LEU A 59 28.78 14.02 -10.35
CA LEU A 59 27.48 13.74 -9.72
C LEU A 59 26.40 14.76 -10.14
N SER A 60 26.78 16.02 -10.31
CA SER A 60 25.88 17.08 -10.80
C SER A 60 25.36 16.79 -12.21
N VAL A 61 26.21 16.26 -13.09
CA VAL A 61 25.82 15.89 -14.46
C VAL A 61 24.92 14.68 -14.47
N GLN A 62 25.22 13.66 -13.64
CA GLN A 62 24.36 12.51 -13.46
C GLN A 62 22.97 12.90 -12.95
N TYR A 63 22.90 13.79 -11.96
CA TYR A 63 21.64 14.30 -11.42
C TYR A 63 20.80 15.04 -12.47
N VAL A 64 21.43 15.97 -13.22
CA VAL A 64 20.72 16.72 -14.28
C VAL A 64 20.20 15.77 -15.36
N ASN A 65 21.00 14.80 -15.79
CA ASN A 65 20.58 13.81 -16.78
C ASN A 65 19.43 12.95 -16.26
N TYR A 66 19.51 12.48 -15.00
CA TYR A 66 18.44 11.73 -14.35
C TYR A 66 17.13 12.52 -14.29
N MET A 67 17.18 13.81 -13.87
CA MET A 67 16.00 14.65 -13.80
C MET A 67 15.41 14.94 -15.20
N LYS A 68 16.24 15.12 -16.22
CA LYS A 68 15.79 15.25 -17.61
C LYS A 68 15.09 13.98 -18.08
N SER A 69 15.67 12.79 -17.88
CA SER A 69 15.04 11.52 -18.23
C SER A 69 13.70 11.34 -17.53
N LEU A 70 13.63 11.67 -16.23
CA LEU A 70 12.42 11.58 -15.44
C LEU A 70 11.29 12.48 -15.98
N LEU A 71 11.60 13.70 -16.44
CA LEU A 71 10.63 14.60 -17.07
C LEU A 71 10.05 14.05 -18.37
N HIS A 72 10.78 13.17 -19.07
CA HIS A 72 10.31 12.45 -20.26
C HIS A 72 9.65 11.10 -19.91
N GLY A 73 9.50 10.78 -18.61
CA GLY A 73 8.92 9.52 -18.15
C GLY A 73 9.86 8.32 -18.31
N ASP A 74 11.14 8.55 -18.62
CA ASP A 74 12.16 7.49 -18.72
C ASP A 74 12.83 7.29 -17.35
N LEU A 75 12.62 6.10 -16.76
CA LEU A 75 13.20 5.70 -15.48
C LEU A 75 14.58 5.02 -15.65
N GLY A 76 15.08 4.91 -16.89
CA GLY A 76 16.37 4.36 -17.22
C GLY A 76 16.39 2.83 -17.38
N LEU A 77 17.60 2.31 -17.57
CA LEU A 77 17.85 0.88 -17.72
C LEU A 77 18.15 0.24 -16.37
N SER A 78 17.60 -0.96 -16.11
CA SER A 78 18.02 -1.76 -14.94
C SER A 78 19.50 -2.14 -15.04
N LEU A 79 20.22 -1.97 -13.95
CA LEU A 79 21.65 -2.34 -13.87
C LEU A 79 21.84 -3.86 -13.75
N ARG A 80 20.77 -4.59 -13.36
CA ARG A 80 20.82 -6.04 -13.11
C ARG A 80 20.07 -6.85 -14.13
N GLN A 81 18.92 -6.38 -14.59
CA GLN A 81 18.12 -7.05 -15.64
C GLN A 81 18.56 -6.53 -17.00
N ARG A 82 19.64 -7.12 -17.54
CA ARG A 82 20.26 -6.69 -18.80
C ARG A 82 19.24 -6.53 -19.93
N GLY A 83 19.26 -5.38 -20.60
CA GLY A 83 18.40 -5.09 -21.76
C GLY A 83 16.95 -4.73 -21.44
N ARG A 84 16.56 -4.62 -20.15
CA ARG A 84 15.23 -4.19 -19.75
C ARG A 84 15.24 -2.79 -19.16
N THR A 85 14.31 -1.95 -19.58
CA THR A 85 14.07 -0.66 -18.95
C THR A 85 13.30 -0.84 -17.65
N VAL A 86 13.53 0.07 -16.69
CA VAL A 86 12.77 0.09 -15.42
C VAL A 86 11.27 0.26 -15.69
N ASN A 87 10.90 1.06 -16.69
CA ASN A 87 9.52 1.23 -17.15
C ASN A 87 8.86 -0.10 -17.55
N GLN A 88 9.56 -0.93 -18.33
CA GLN A 88 9.04 -2.25 -18.75
C GLN A 88 8.87 -3.19 -17.57
N ILE A 89 9.81 -3.19 -16.63
CA ILE A 89 9.73 -4.01 -15.43
C ILE A 89 8.52 -3.58 -14.59
N ILE A 90 8.39 -2.29 -14.32
CA ILE A 90 7.27 -1.73 -13.55
C ILE A 90 5.94 -2.03 -14.24
N ALA A 91 5.82 -1.78 -15.53
CA ALA A 91 4.60 -2.04 -16.29
C ALA A 91 4.16 -3.51 -16.24
N SER A 92 5.09 -4.44 -16.18
CA SER A 92 4.80 -5.88 -16.09
C SER A 92 4.46 -6.35 -14.67
N LYS A 93 4.99 -5.68 -13.62
CA LYS A 93 4.93 -6.13 -12.22
C LYS A 93 3.89 -5.37 -11.38
N LEU A 94 3.72 -4.08 -11.64
CA LEU A 94 2.77 -3.24 -10.91
C LEU A 94 1.33 -3.78 -10.93
N PRO A 95 0.78 -4.27 -12.08
CA PRO A 95 -0.58 -4.81 -12.10
C PRO A 95 -0.80 -6.00 -11.16
N VAL A 96 0.25 -6.80 -10.91
CA VAL A 96 0.19 -7.94 -9.99
C VAL A 96 0.06 -7.44 -8.54
N SER A 97 0.91 -6.48 -8.15
CA SER A 97 0.84 -5.86 -6.80
C SER A 97 -0.48 -5.12 -6.59
N CYS A 98 -0.96 -4.37 -7.61
CA CYS A 98 -2.26 -3.69 -7.55
C CYS A 98 -3.43 -4.67 -7.36
N ARG A 99 -3.43 -5.80 -8.08
CA ARG A 99 -4.45 -6.84 -7.94
C ARG A 99 -4.42 -7.43 -6.53
N LEU A 100 -3.24 -7.77 -6.02
CA LEU A 100 -3.08 -8.33 -4.68
C LEU A 100 -3.59 -7.35 -3.61
N ALA A 101 -3.17 -6.08 -3.66
CA ALA A 101 -3.61 -5.03 -2.76
C ALA A 101 -5.12 -4.79 -2.86
N GLY A 102 -5.67 -4.73 -4.07
CA GLY A 102 -7.11 -4.54 -4.30
C GLY A 102 -7.96 -5.65 -3.68
N ILE A 103 -7.56 -6.92 -3.85
CA ILE A 103 -8.24 -8.06 -3.23
C ILE A 103 -8.13 -7.97 -1.70
N ALA A 104 -6.96 -7.61 -1.15
CA ALA A 104 -6.78 -7.45 0.29
C ALA A 104 -7.67 -6.33 0.86
N VAL A 105 -7.83 -5.20 0.14
CA VAL A 105 -8.77 -4.13 0.50
C VAL A 105 -10.20 -4.63 0.53
N LEU A 106 -10.64 -5.35 -0.50
CA LEU A 106 -11.99 -5.92 -0.55
C LEU A 106 -12.24 -6.86 0.63
N VAL A 107 -11.32 -7.77 0.92
CA VAL A 107 -11.41 -8.67 2.08
C VAL A 107 -11.46 -7.87 3.39
N ALA A 108 -10.62 -6.84 3.52
CA ALA A 108 -10.60 -6.00 4.71
C ALA A 108 -11.94 -5.28 4.94
N LEU A 109 -12.57 -4.78 3.90
CA LEU A 109 -13.90 -4.16 3.97
C LEU A 109 -15.00 -5.19 4.28
N CYS A 110 -14.99 -6.33 3.58
CA CYS A 110 -15.97 -7.40 3.77
C CYS A 110 -15.93 -8.03 5.16
N VAL A 111 -14.77 -8.02 5.82
CA VAL A 111 -14.60 -8.54 7.19
C VAL A 111 -14.76 -7.43 8.23
N GLY A 112 -14.08 -6.31 8.03
CA GLY A 112 -14.00 -5.24 9.02
C GLY A 112 -15.32 -4.52 9.26
N ILE A 113 -16.09 -4.21 8.20
CA ILE A 113 -17.36 -3.50 8.34
C ILE A 113 -18.38 -4.36 9.12
N PRO A 114 -18.66 -5.62 8.74
CA PRO A 114 -19.61 -6.45 9.50
C PRO A 114 -19.18 -6.68 10.95
N LEU A 115 -17.90 -6.97 11.20
CA LEU A 115 -17.40 -7.16 12.56
C LEU A 115 -17.54 -5.87 13.40
N GLY A 116 -17.27 -4.71 12.83
CA GLY A 116 -17.49 -3.42 13.50
C GLY A 116 -18.97 -3.17 13.84
N CYS A 117 -19.89 -3.50 12.90
CA CYS A 117 -21.33 -3.40 13.13
C CYS A 117 -21.79 -4.36 14.23
N ILE A 118 -21.35 -5.60 14.20
CA ILE A 118 -21.70 -6.62 15.21
C ILE A 118 -21.18 -6.20 16.60
N SER A 119 -19.95 -5.69 16.66
CA SER A 119 -19.34 -5.19 17.89
C SER A 119 -20.12 -4.00 18.47
N ALA A 120 -20.48 -3.01 17.64
CA ALA A 120 -21.27 -1.86 18.08
C ALA A 120 -22.69 -2.25 18.54
N TYR A 121 -23.35 -3.17 17.82
CA TYR A 121 -24.67 -3.66 18.20
C TYR A 121 -24.66 -4.40 19.55
N ASN A 122 -23.58 -5.11 19.86
CA ASN A 122 -23.41 -5.85 21.09
C ASN A 122 -22.54 -5.10 22.12
N ARG A 123 -22.53 -3.76 22.09
CA ARG A 123 -21.71 -2.93 22.98
C ARG A 123 -21.77 -3.40 24.44
N GLY A 124 -20.60 -3.65 25.02
CA GLY A 124 -20.45 -4.07 26.42
C GLY A 124 -20.78 -5.53 26.72
N LYS A 125 -21.21 -6.33 25.70
CA LYS A 125 -21.43 -7.77 25.83
C LYS A 125 -20.15 -8.53 25.50
N TRP A 126 -20.13 -9.85 25.82
CA TRP A 126 -18.98 -10.71 25.58
C TRP A 126 -18.50 -10.72 24.12
N LEU A 127 -19.44 -10.68 23.15
CA LEU A 127 -19.14 -10.68 21.72
C LEU A 127 -18.38 -9.41 21.29
N ASP A 128 -18.77 -8.26 21.83
CA ASP A 128 -18.04 -7.01 21.62
C ASP A 128 -16.59 -7.12 22.12
N ASN A 129 -16.41 -7.60 23.35
CA ASN A 129 -15.09 -7.76 23.95
C ASN A 129 -14.20 -8.71 23.15
N VAL A 130 -14.74 -9.85 22.69
CA VAL A 130 -14.01 -10.81 21.85
C VAL A 130 -13.58 -10.17 20.55
N ILE A 131 -14.49 -9.50 19.82
CA ILE A 131 -14.16 -8.84 18.54
C ILE A 131 -13.07 -7.77 18.74
N ILE A 132 -13.17 -6.97 19.81
CA ILE A 132 -12.18 -5.91 20.08
C ILE A 132 -10.81 -6.48 20.46
N VAL A 133 -10.76 -7.58 21.20
CA VAL A 133 -9.51 -8.28 21.52
C VAL A 133 -8.85 -8.78 20.23
N PHE A 134 -9.60 -9.48 19.36
CA PHE A 134 -9.07 -9.94 18.07
C PHE A 134 -8.64 -8.77 17.16
N ALA A 135 -9.41 -7.68 17.10
CA ALA A 135 -9.03 -6.50 16.36
C ALA A 135 -7.75 -5.86 16.92
N THR A 136 -7.60 -5.81 18.24
CA THR A 136 -6.38 -5.27 18.87
C THR A 136 -5.16 -6.14 18.55
N CYS A 137 -5.30 -7.47 18.63
CA CYS A 137 -4.24 -8.39 18.21
C CYS A 137 -3.90 -8.23 16.72
N GLY A 138 -4.92 -8.12 15.86
CA GLY A 138 -4.71 -7.94 14.42
C GLY A 138 -3.99 -6.65 14.04
N ILE A 139 -4.19 -5.57 14.82
CA ILE A 139 -3.43 -4.30 14.64
C ILE A 139 -1.99 -4.44 15.15
N ALA A 140 -1.78 -5.19 16.22
CA ALA A 140 -0.47 -5.32 16.85
C ALA A 140 0.49 -6.23 16.08
N ILE A 141 -0.02 -7.18 15.27
CA ILE A 141 0.80 -8.15 14.54
C ILE A 141 1.24 -7.57 13.19
N PRO A 142 2.55 -7.36 12.95
CA PRO A 142 3.06 -6.95 11.64
C PRO A 142 2.74 -7.98 10.56
N SER A 143 2.45 -7.51 9.33
CA SER A 143 2.04 -8.35 8.21
C SER A 143 3.07 -9.42 7.82
N PHE A 144 4.36 -9.17 8.03
CA PHE A 144 5.40 -10.18 7.75
C PHE A 144 5.37 -11.34 8.75
N ILE A 145 5.03 -11.08 10.02
CA ILE A 145 4.88 -12.16 11.03
C ILE A 145 3.67 -13.02 10.68
N SER A 146 2.52 -12.41 10.39
CA SER A 146 1.33 -13.15 9.95
C SER A 146 1.60 -13.94 8.67
N SER A 147 2.39 -13.40 7.72
CA SER A 147 2.79 -14.10 6.50
C SER A 147 3.59 -15.37 6.80
N VAL A 148 4.59 -15.28 7.68
CA VAL A 148 5.44 -16.42 8.05
C VAL A 148 4.62 -17.48 8.79
N LEU A 149 3.75 -17.07 9.70
CA LEU A 149 2.88 -17.99 10.44
C LEU A 149 1.90 -18.72 9.52
N LEU A 150 1.27 -18.01 8.58
CA LEU A 150 0.37 -18.61 7.59
C LEU A 150 1.11 -19.57 6.67
N LEU A 151 2.28 -19.16 6.16
CA LEU A 151 3.12 -19.99 5.32
C LEU A 151 3.55 -21.27 6.03
N TYR A 152 4.02 -21.15 7.27
CA TYR A 152 4.44 -22.30 8.08
C TYR A 152 3.27 -23.25 8.36
N GLN A 153 2.14 -22.72 8.87
CA GLN A 153 1.01 -23.54 9.29
C GLN A 153 0.29 -24.20 8.11
N PHE A 154 -0.13 -23.40 7.11
CA PHE A 154 -0.98 -23.88 6.00
C PHE A 154 -0.19 -24.36 4.80
N GLY A 155 0.99 -23.76 4.55
CA GLY A 155 1.82 -24.16 3.42
C GLY A 155 2.76 -25.31 3.71
N MET A 156 3.49 -25.27 4.83
CA MET A 156 4.54 -26.24 5.12
C MET A 156 4.05 -27.42 5.99
N LYS A 157 3.35 -27.14 7.09
CA LYS A 157 2.90 -28.16 8.05
C LYS A 157 1.65 -28.91 7.55
N MET A 158 0.58 -28.19 7.21
CA MET A 158 -0.67 -28.79 6.74
C MET A 158 -0.66 -29.10 5.25
N LYS A 159 0.15 -28.41 4.47
CA LYS A 159 0.30 -28.57 3.00
C LYS A 159 -1.01 -28.42 2.22
N VAL A 160 -1.93 -27.59 2.71
CA VAL A 160 -3.26 -27.39 2.11
C VAL A 160 -3.30 -26.18 1.16
N LEU A 161 -2.33 -25.27 1.24
CA LEU A 161 -2.26 -24.06 0.40
C LEU A 161 -0.91 -23.96 -0.29
N PRO A 162 -0.87 -23.45 -1.55
CA PRO A 162 0.36 -23.21 -2.30
C PRO A 162 1.26 -22.19 -1.58
N THR A 163 2.56 -22.49 -1.53
CA THR A 163 3.56 -21.68 -0.82
C THR A 163 4.20 -20.59 -1.67
N VAL A 164 4.11 -20.69 -3.01
CA VAL A 164 4.87 -19.83 -3.94
C VAL A 164 3.99 -19.38 -5.12
N GLY A 165 4.13 -18.10 -5.47
CA GLY A 165 3.51 -17.50 -6.66
C GLY A 165 2.03 -17.24 -6.51
N LEU A 166 1.35 -16.94 -7.63
CA LEU A 166 -0.09 -16.64 -7.72
C LEU A 166 -0.75 -17.42 -8.89
N ASN A 167 -0.34 -18.66 -9.10
CA ASN A 167 -0.75 -19.46 -10.28
C ASN A 167 -2.17 -20.04 -10.16
N SER A 168 -2.81 -19.94 -8.99
CA SER A 168 -4.17 -20.43 -8.73
C SER A 168 -4.90 -19.51 -7.77
N ALA A 169 -6.23 -19.60 -7.70
CA ALA A 169 -7.01 -18.84 -6.73
C ALA A 169 -6.60 -19.17 -5.27
N ALA A 170 -6.27 -20.43 -4.98
CA ALA A 170 -5.78 -20.86 -3.68
C ALA A 170 -4.46 -20.17 -3.27
N ALA A 171 -3.61 -19.82 -4.24
CA ALA A 171 -2.33 -19.15 -3.99
C ALA A 171 -2.50 -17.68 -3.50
N TYR A 172 -3.66 -17.07 -3.74
CA TYR A 172 -3.97 -15.74 -3.22
C TYR A 172 -4.38 -15.75 -1.74
N ILE A 173 -4.85 -16.87 -1.18
CA ILE A 173 -5.45 -16.92 0.16
C ILE A 173 -4.46 -16.43 1.21
N MET A 174 -3.27 -17.01 1.31
CA MET A 174 -2.31 -16.66 2.35
C MET A 174 -1.79 -15.21 2.23
N PRO A 175 -1.28 -14.76 1.05
CA PRO A 175 -0.78 -13.39 0.93
C PRO A 175 -1.89 -12.34 1.10
N VAL A 176 -3.10 -12.56 0.59
CA VAL A 176 -4.25 -11.67 0.80
C VAL A 176 -4.64 -11.60 2.26
N THR A 177 -4.74 -12.76 2.95
CA THR A 177 -5.07 -12.81 4.38
C THR A 177 -4.03 -12.04 5.20
N ALA A 178 -2.73 -12.28 4.95
CA ALA A 178 -1.66 -11.59 5.65
C ALA A 178 -1.73 -10.06 5.49
N LEU A 179 -2.06 -9.58 4.29
CA LEU A 179 -2.23 -8.16 4.00
C LEU A 179 -3.53 -7.59 4.57
N ALA A 180 -4.59 -8.39 4.66
CA ALA A 180 -5.92 -7.95 5.09
C ALA A 180 -6.10 -7.91 6.62
N ILE A 181 -5.31 -8.64 7.41
CA ILE A 181 -5.47 -8.73 8.87
C ILE A 181 -5.45 -7.34 9.52
N TYR A 182 -4.39 -6.56 9.29
CA TYR A 182 -4.27 -5.23 9.88
C TYR A 182 -5.41 -4.28 9.46
N PRO A 183 -5.69 -4.09 8.15
CA PRO A 183 -6.76 -3.18 7.74
C PRO A 183 -8.15 -3.67 8.19
N SER A 184 -8.43 -4.99 8.18
CA SER A 184 -9.69 -5.52 8.69
C SER A 184 -9.90 -5.16 10.17
N ALA A 185 -8.87 -5.33 10.97
CA ALA A 185 -8.87 -5.02 12.39
C ALA A 185 -9.06 -3.52 12.65
N TYR A 186 -8.36 -2.67 11.87
CA TYR A 186 -8.49 -1.22 11.95
C TYR A 186 -9.90 -0.76 11.56
N ILE A 187 -10.44 -1.26 10.43
CA ILE A 187 -11.80 -0.97 9.95
C ILE A 187 -12.84 -1.41 10.98
N THR A 188 -12.66 -2.59 11.61
CA THR A 188 -13.55 -3.08 12.67
C THR A 188 -13.66 -2.06 13.81
N ARG A 189 -12.53 -1.54 14.31
CA ARG A 189 -12.52 -0.54 15.37
C ARG A 189 -13.10 0.80 14.93
N LEU A 190 -12.71 1.25 13.73
CA LEU A 190 -13.19 2.50 13.15
C LEU A 190 -14.71 2.47 12.95
N MET A 191 -15.22 1.38 12.36
CA MET A 191 -16.65 1.20 12.11
C MET A 191 -17.45 1.11 13.43
N ARG A 192 -16.92 0.39 14.43
CA ARG A 192 -17.54 0.30 15.77
C ARG A 192 -17.64 1.68 16.41
N SER A 193 -16.54 2.45 16.45
CA SER A 193 -16.53 3.78 17.06
C SER A 193 -17.53 4.71 16.36
N SER A 194 -17.41 4.81 15.04
CA SER A 194 -18.28 5.67 14.22
C SER A 194 -19.76 5.31 14.36
N LEU A 195 -20.08 4.01 14.43
CA LEU A 195 -21.46 3.57 14.59
C LEU A 195 -22.02 3.91 15.99
N LEU A 196 -21.22 3.79 17.04
CA LEU A 196 -21.60 4.18 18.40
C LEU A 196 -21.83 5.69 18.51
N ASP A 197 -20.99 6.51 17.86
CA ASP A 197 -21.13 7.95 17.83
C ASP A 197 -22.44 8.38 17.14
N VAL A 198 -22.72 7.76 15.98
CA VAL A 198 -23.96 8.02 15.23
C VAL A 198 -25.19 7.57 16.02
N MET A 199 -25.15 6.40 16.67
CA MET A 199 -26.26 5.88 17.47
C MET A 199 -26.59 6.74 18.71
N GLY A 200 -25.64 7.58 19.14
CA GLY A 200 -25.82 8.55 20.23
C GLY A 200 -26.56 9.84 19.84
N GLN A 201 -26.74 10.11 18.54
CA GLN A 201 -27.34 11.35 18.03
C GLN A 201 -28.85 11.43 18.28
N ASP A 202 -29.37 12.66 18.39
CA ASP A 202 -30.79 12.91 18.72
C ASP A 202 -31.78 12.38 17.69
N TYR A 203 -31.45 12.40 16.40
CA TYR A 203 -32.30 11.80 15.38
C TYR A 203 -32.45 10.28 15.50
N MET A 204 -31.48 9.61 16.13
CA MET A 204 -31.59 8.19 16.47
C MET A 204 -32.53 7.95 17.65
N ARG A 205 -32.57 8.87 18.64
CA ARG A 205 -33.55 8.83 19.71
C ARG A 205 -34.96 9.02 19.19
N THR A 206 -35.14 9.96 18.25
CA THR A 206 -36.41 10.19 17.58
C THR A 206 -36.88 8.96 16.79
N ALA A 207 -35.99 8.27 16.06
CA ALA A 207 -36.31 7.05 15.34
C ALA A 207 -36.76 5.91 16.30
N ARG A 208 -36.10 5.76 17.45
CA ARG A 208 -36.52 4.80 18.49
C ARG A 208 -37.89 5.14 19.07
N ALA A 209 -38.15 6.43 19.37
CA ALA A 209 -39.40 6.88 19.89
C ALA A 209 -40.56 6.64 18.90
N LYS A 210 -40.32 6.64 17.59
CA LYS A 210 -41.27 6.27 16.53
C LYS A 210 -41.45 4.75 16.36
N GLY A 211 -40.86 3.89 17.21
CA GLY A 211 -41.03 2.45 17.16
C GLY A 211 -40.26 1.75 16.04
N VAL A 212 -39.27 2.40 15.40
CA VAL A 212 -38.45 1.78 14.37
C VAL A 212 -37.61 0.65 15.01
N SER A 213 -37.59 -0.54 14.37
CA SER A 213 -36.85 -1.69 14.88
C SER A 213 -35.35 -1.39 14.98
N GLN A 214 -34.66 -1.98 15.95
CA GLN A 214 -33.21 -1.83 16.18
C GLN A 214 -32.39 -2.16 14.93
N PHE A 215 -32.77 -3.18 14.18
CA PHE A 215 -32.13 -3.58 12.93
C PHE A 215 -32.24 -2.46 11.87
N MET A 216 -33.44 -1.89 11.71
CA MET A 216 -33.68 -0.82 10.75
C MET A 216 -32.95 0.47 11.14
N ILE A 217 -32.88 0.77 12.45
CA ILE A 217 -32.11 1.89 12.98
C ILE A 217 -30.63 1.73 12.61
N LEU A 218 -30.07 0.52 12.82
CA LEU A 218 -28.67 0.23 12.54
C LEU A 218 -28.37 0.33 11.03
N PHE A 219 -29.05 -0.46 10.22
CA PHE A 219 -28.67 -0.63 8.81
C PHE A 219 -29.17 0.48 7.88
N LYS A 220 -30.32 1.09 8.15
CA LYS A 220 -30.90 2.12 7.29
C LYS A 220 -30.52 3.54 7.74
N HIS A 221 -30.46 3.80 9.05
CA HIS A 221 -30.26 5.15 9.58
C HIS A 221 -28.84 5.40 10.05
N ALA A 222 -28.23 4.46 10.80
CA ALA A 222 -26.92 4.66 11.38
C ALA A 222 -25.78 4.34 10.41
N LEU A 223 -25.83 3.18 9.74
CA LEU A 223 -24.75 2.69 8.89
C LEU A 223 -24.38 3.68 7.78
N ARG A 224 -25.37 4.34 7.17
CA ARG A 224 -25.15 5.32 6.09
C ARG A 224 -24.23 6.47 6.51
N ASN A 225 -24.36 6.92 7.74
CA ASN A 225 -23.52 8.02 8.26
C ASN A 225 -22.23 7.46 8.90
N ALA A 226 -22.31 6.31 9.56
CA ALA A 226 -21.18 5.71 10.24
C ALA A 226 -20.10 5.14 9.28
N ILE A 227 -20.44 4.86 8.03
CA ILE A 227 -19.50 4.31 7.04
C ILE A 227 -18.54 5.38 6.47
N LEU A 228 -18.85 6.68 6.63
CA LEU A 228 -18.08 7.78 6.03
C LEU A 228 -16.58 7.74 6.38
N PRO A 229 -16.17 7.58 7.65
CA PRO A 229 -14.75 7.47 8.00
C PRO A 229 -14.07 6.24 7.38
N VAL A 230 -14.81 5.14 7.18
CA VAL A 230 -14.27 3.94 6.52
C VAL A 230 -14.02 4.22 5.03
N ILE A 231 -14.95 4.87 4.33
CA ILE A 231 -14.79 5.24 2.91
C ILE A 231 -13.57 6.15 2.74
N THR A 232 -13.39 7.13 3.61
CA THR A 232 -12.25 8.05 3.54
C THR A 232 -10.91 7.38 3.85
N TYR A 233 -10.92 6.28 4.62
CA TYR A 233 -9.73 5.48 4.92
C TYR A 233 -9.29 4.57 3.75
N VAL A 234 -10.19 4.23 2.80
CA VAL A 234 -9.88 3.29 1.71
C VAL A 234 -8.69 3.75 0.85
N GLY A 235 -8.62 5.05 0.53
CA GLY A 235 -7.51 5.59 -0.30
C GLY A 235 -6.14 5.44 0.37
N PRO A 236 -5.93 6.00 1.58
CA PRO A 236 -4.69 5.79 2.33
C PRO A 236 -4.37 4.32 2.60
N MET A 237 -5.37 3.48 2.87
CA MET A 237 -5.21 2.05 3.05
C MET A 237 -4.67 1.38 1.79
N LEU A 238 -5.25 1.66 0.62
CA LEU A 238 -4.80 1.11 -0.65
C LEU A 238 -3.34 1.54 -0.94
N ALA A 239 -3.02 2.82 -0.75
CA ALA A 239 -1.65 3.31 -0.87
C ALA A 239 -0.68 2.57 0.06
N SER A 240 -1.06 2.40 1.33
CA SER A 240 -0.25 1.67 2.33
C SER A 240 -0.06 0.21 1.95
N LEU A 241 -1.09 -0.48 1.47
CA LEU A 241 -0.98 -1.87 1.04
C LEU A 241 -0.11 -2.04 -0.20
N MET A 242 -0.16 -1.10 -1.15
CA MET A 242 0.69 -1.12 -2.33
C MET A 242 2.17 -0.93 -2.00
N THR A 243 2.49 -0.15 -0.96
CA THR A 243 3.87 0.05 -0.48
C THR A 243 4.28 -0.99 0.56
N GLY A 244 3.36 -1.43 1.41
CA GLY A 244 3.60 -2.39 2.49
C GLY A 244 3.60 -3.86 2.05
N SER A 245 3.16 -4.16 0.82
CA SER A 245 3.11 -5.54 0.31
C SER A 245 4.47 -6.16 -0.01
N PHE A 246 5.55 -5.37 -0.05
CA PHE A 246 6.88 -5.79 -0.52
C PHE A 246 7.43 -7.02 0.20
N VAL A 247 7.36 -7.01 1.53
CA VAL A 247 7.86 -8.12 2.35
C VAL A 247 6.97 -9.35 2.16
N VAL A 248 5.65 -9.15 2.11
CA VAL A 248 4.67 -10.21 1.86
C VAL A 248 4.89 -10.82 0.47
N GLU A 249 5.05 -9.99 -0.56
CA GLU A 249 5.36 -10.46 -1.92
C GLU A 249 6.68 -11.24 -1.98
N LYS A 250 7.68 -10.83 -1.21
CA LYS A 250 8.96 -11.55 -1.12
C LYS A 250 8.78 -12.91 -0.43
N ILE A 251 8.05 -12.98 0.69
CA ILE A 251 7.81 -14.21 1.44
C ILE A 251 7.09 -15.25 0.58
N PHE A 252 5.99 -14.87 -0.08
CA PHE A 252 5.20 -15.77 -0.92
C PHE A 252 5.71 -15.87 -2.36
N SER A 253 6.86 -15.28 -2.68
CA SER A 253 7.43 -15.24 -4.03
C SER A 253 6.43 -14.77 -5.09
N VAL A 254 5.58 -13.81 -4.75
CA VAL A 254 4.65 -13.15 -5.66
C VAL A 254 5.45 -12.41 -6.74
N PRO A 255 5.14 -12.57 -8.04
CA PRO A 255 5.88 -11.91 -9.11
C PRO A 255 5.45 -10.43 -9.28
N GLY A 256 5.32 -9.69 -8.18
CA GLY A 256 4.93 -8.30 -8.12
C GLY A 256 6.11 -7.33 -8.05
N LEU A 257 5.79 -6.02 -8.04
CA LEU A 257 6.77 -4.93 -8.01
C LEU A 257 7.55 -4.90 -6.70
N GLY A 258 6.89 -5.22 -5.57
CA GLY A 258 7.51 -5.20 -4.26
C GLY A 258 8.64 -6.23 -4.11
N ARG A 259 8.44 -7.43 -4.64
CA ARG A 259 9.49 -8.45 -4.68
C ARG A 259 10.71 -7.97 -5.46
N ASP A 260 10.49 -7.36 -6.63
CA ASP A 260 11.59 -6.86 -7.48
C ASP A 260 12.29 -5.67 -6.82
N PHE A 261 11.55 -4.79 -6.10
CA PHE A 261 12.13 -3.70 -5.33
C PHE A 261 13.06 -4.21 -4.20
N VAL A 262 12.59 -5.16 -3.38
CA VAL A 262 13.44 -5.77 -2.33
C VAL A 262 14.68 -6.45 -2.93
N SER A 263 14.49 -7.11 -4.07
CA SER A 263 15.61 -7.74 -4.79
C SER A 263 16.59 -6.71 -5.37
N ALA A 264 16.08 -5.56 -5.85
CA ALA A 264 16.90 -4.46 -6.33
C ALA A 264 17.80 -3.87 -5.23
N ILE A 265 17.28 -3.72 -4.01
CA ILE A 265 18.06 -3.27 -2.84
C ILE A 265 19.21 -4.24 -2.57
N THR A 266 18.90 -5.53 -2.48
CA THR A 266 19.90 -6.59 -2.20
C THR A 266 20.98 -6.65 -3.30
N ASN A 267 20.57 -6.47 -4.56
CA ASN A 267 21.44 -6.54 -5.73
C ASN A 267 22.06 -5.18 -6.12
N ARG A 268 21.78 -4.11 -5.39
CA ARG A 268 22.27 -2.76 -5.68
C ARG A 268 21.90 -2.25 -7.09
N ASP A 269 20.69 -2.54 -7.54
CA ASP A 269 20.14 -1.98 -8.77
C ASP A 269 19.59 -0.57 -8.52
N TYR A 270 20.45 0.43 -8.53
CA TYR A 270 20.15 1.80 -8.15
C TYR A 270 19.03 2.38 -9.01
N THR A 271 19.09 2.15 -10.31
CA THR A 271 18.07 2.65 -11.27
C THR A 271 16.70 2.06 -10.96
N MET A 272 16.62 0.76 -10.67
CA MET A 272 15.39 0.09 -10.29
C MET A 272 14.86 0.59 -8.94
N ILE A 273 15.74 0.81 -7.95
CA ILE A 273 15.34 1.37 -6.64
C ILE A 273 14.75 2.77 -6.83
N MET A 274 15.46 3.66 -7.52
CA MET A 274 15.00 5.03 -7.76
C MET A 274 13.67 5.06 -8.53
N GLY A 275 13.57 4.31 -9.62
CA GLY A 275 12.37 4.27 -10.44
C GLY A 275 11.16 3.72 -9.69
N THR A 276 11.33 2.63 -8.93
CA THR A 276 10.26 2.04 -8.12
C THR A 276 9.82 3.01 -7.02
N THR A 277 10.77 3.67 -6.33
CA THR A 277 10.45 4.64 -5.28
C THR A 277 9.62 5.81 -5.83
N ILE A 278 9.93 6.32 -7.03
CA ILE A 278 9.17 7.40 -7.66
C ILE A 278 7.75 6.93 -8.01
N ILE A 279 7.60 5.75 -8.60
CA ILE A 279 6.27 5.22 -8.94
C ILE A 279 5.43 5.03 -7.68
N LEU A 280 6.01 4.52 -6.59
CA LEU A 280 5.29 4.36 -5.33
C LEU A 280 4.90 5.70 -4.71
N ALA A 281 5.81 6.69 -4.71
CA ALA A 281 5.50 8.05 -4.28
C ALA A 281 4.36 8.65 -5.11
N THR A 282 4.39 8.45 -6.43
CA THR A 282 3.35 8.89 -7.35
C THR A 282 2.00 8.23 -7.03
N LEU A 283 1.99 6.91 -6.79
CA LEU A 283 0.78 6.18 -6.41
C LEU A 283 0.21 6.68 -5.07
N ILE A 284 1.06 6.93 -4.08
CA ILE A 284 0.63 7.50 -2.78
C ILE A 284 -0.02 8.87 -2.99
N VAL A 285 0.61 9.74 -3.79
CA VAL A 285 0.07 11.08 -4.10
C VAL A 285 -1.28 10.97 -4.80
N ILE A 286 -1.41 10.10 -5.81
CA ILE A 286 -2.66 9.88 -6.54
C ILE A 286 -3.74 9.33 -5.59
N MET A 287 -3.43 8.31 -4.78
CA MET A 287 -4.41 7.70 -3.87
C MET A 287 -4.88 8.68 -2.79
N ASN A 288 -3.99 9.52 -2.27
CA ASN A 288 -4.35 10.58 -1.34
C ASN A 288 -5.26 11.62 -2.01
N LEU A 289 -4.95 12.04 -3.25
CA LEU A 289 -5.80 12.96 -4.01
C LEU A 289 -7.20 12.36 -4.27
N VAL A 290 -7.26 11.09 -4.66
CA VAL A 290 -8.53 10.35 -4.83
C VAL A 290 -9.30 10.32 -3.52
N SER A 291 -8.64 10.05 -2.40
CA SER A 291 -9.24 10.05 -1.06
C SER A 291 -9.83 11.41 -0.70
N ASP A 292 -9.09 12.50 -0.94
CA ASP A 292 -9.56 13.86 -0.69
C ASP A 292 -10.80 14.22 -1.54
N ILE A 293 -10.83 13.79 -2.80
CA ILE A 293 -11.97 13.99 -3.69
C ILE A 293 -13.17 13.19 -3.21
N LEU A 294 -12.99 11.91 -2.87
CA LEU A 294 -14.05 11.05 -2.32
C LEU A 294 -14.61 11.64 -1.02
N TYR A 295 -13.74 12.13 -0.15
CA TYR A 295 -14.13 12.75 1.11
C TYR A 295 -15.09 13.93 0.88
N LYS A 296 -14.79 14.80 -0.08
CA LYS A 296 -15.65 15.95 -0.41
C LYS A 296 -16.95 15.56 -1.11
N ILE A 297 -16.96 14.50 -1.93
CA ILE A 297 -18.18 14.00 -2.56
C ILE A 297 -19.14 13.45 -1.48
N VAL A 298 -18.58 12.79 -0.47
CA VAL A 298 -19.37 12.14 0.59
C VAL A 298 -19.86 13.15 1.64
N ASP A 299 -19.04 14.13 1.99
CA ASP A 299 -19.44 15.23 2.87
C ASP A 299 -19.14 16.61 2.25
N PRO A 300 -20.11 17.20 1.53
CA PRO A 300 -19.96 18.52 0.91
C PRO A 300 -19.74 19.68 1.89
N ARG A 301 -20.00 19.48 3.18
CA ARG A 301 -19.90 20.51 4.23
C ARG A 301 -18.48 20.81 4.64
N ILE A 302 -17.55 19.94 4.30
CA ILE A 302 -16.15 20.11 4.65
C ILE A 302 -15.51 21.15 3.72
N ASN A 303 -15.09 22.27 4.30
CA ASN A 303 -14.23 23.23 3.63
C ASN A 303 -12.81 22.66 3.60
N LEU A 304 -12.39 22.24 2.41
CA LEU A 304 -11.00 21.90 2.13
C LEU A 304 -10.26 23.23 1.85
N GLU A 305 -9.69 23.83 2.89
CA GLU A 305 -8.81 25.02 2.77
C GLU A 305 -7.37 24.64 2.40
#